data_e42ed3b20f5feefd2d4648a5edafa827
#
_entry.id   e42ed3b20f5feefd2d4648a5edafa827
#
_cell.length_a   1.000
_cell.length_b   1.000
_cell.length_c   1.000
_cell.angle_alpha   90.00
_cell.angle_beta   90.00
_cell.angle_gamma   90.00
#
_symmetry.space_group_name_H-M   'P 1'
#
loop_
_entity.id
_entity.type
_entity.pdbx_description
1 polymer ?
#
loop_
_entity_poly.entity_id
_entity_poly.type
_entity_poly.pdbx_seq_one_letter_code
_entity_poly.pdbx_strand_id
1 'polypeptide(L)'
;MKLALCQTPVSASLAEKQTMMKHYVNQAAKSGAQLVCLPEMWACPYDNSAFPKYAEPEGGETWRCLRDAAWENHVWLVGGSVPERDGERLYNTCYVFSPEGEQAAKHRKVHLFDIDVPGGQRFMESDTFTPGESLTVFDTPWGKVGVAICFDIRFAEWFRMMALEGAKLVLVPGAFNMTTGPAHWELSLRMRAVDNQCFTAGCAPARDETASYISYGNSLVSDPWGNVLGRLDAAEGLLLCDLDLDYADAIRTQIPILSGRRGDLYTLEYKK
;
A
#
# COMPACT_ATOMS: atom_id res chain seq x y z
N MET A 1 0.38 -16.65 7.98
CA MET A 1 1.53 -15.99 7.35
C MET A 1 2.03 -14.84 8.22
N LYS A 2 3.33 -14.52 8.15
CA LYS A 2 3.88 -13.35 8.86
C LYS A 2 4.06 -12.19 7.88
N LEU A 3 3.35 -11.09 8.14
CA LEU A 3 3.43 -9.83 7.42
C LEU A 3 4.42 -8.90 8.11
N ALA A 4 5.22 -8.17 7.33
CA ALA A 4 6.04 -7.05 7.78
C ALA A 4 5.65 -5.75 7.07
N LEU A 5 5.44 -4.68 7.81
CA LEU A 5 5.34 -3.32 7.29
C LEU A 5 6.62 -2.56 7.64
N CYS A 6 7.30 -2.04 6.63
CA CYS A 6 8.55 -1.31 6.79
C CYS A 6 8.25 0.20 6.82
N GLN A 7 8.11 0.79 7.99
CA GLN A 7 7.99 2.25 8.14
C GLN A 7 9.37 2.88 8.02
N THR A 8 9.79 3.12 6.77
CA THR A 8 11.14 3.61 6.46
C THR A 8 11.23 5.12 6.67
N PRO A 9 12.39 5.63 7.10
CA PRO A 9 12.62 7.07 7.17
C PRO A 9 12.64 7.70 5.79
N VAL A 10 12.36 9.00 5.75
CA VAL A 10 12.50 9.84 4.55
C VAL A 10 13.96 10.27 4.44
N SER A 11 14.70 9.76 3.45
CA SER A 11 16.11 10.07 3.24
C SER A 11 16.33 11.04 2.08
N ALA A 12 17.53 11.62 1.98
CA ALA A 12 17.84 12.66 1.01
C ALA A 12 18.16 12.13 -0.39
N SER A 13 18.86 10.99 -0.53
CA SER A 13 19.29 10.46 -1.83
C SER A 13 18.65 9.14 -2.20
N LEU A 14 18.51 8.84 -3.50
CA LEU A 14 17.98 7.57 -3.99
C LEU A 14 18.83 6.38 -3.54
N ALA A 15 20.18 6.51 -3.61
CA ALA A 15 21.09 5.43 -3.22
C ALA A 15 20.96 5.07 -1.72
N GLU A 16 20.79 6.08 -0.86
CA GLU A 16 20.53 5.85 0.57
C GLU A 16 19.18 5.17 0.79
N LYS A 17 18.14 5.59 0.08
CA LYS A 17 16.80 4.99 0.14
C LYS A 17 16.80 3.53 -0.31
N GLN A 18 17.51 3.21 -1.40
CA GLN A 18 17.67 1.83 -1.87
C GLN A 18 18.43 0.96 -0.86
N THR A 19 19.51 1.49 -0.28
CA THR A 19 20.28 0.79 0.75
C THR A 19 19.42 0.51 1.99
N MET A 20 18.67 1.50 2.42
CA MET A 20 17.77 1.41 3.56
C MET A 20 16.61 0.44 3.29
N MET A 21 15.99 0.51 2.11
CA MET A 21 14.95 -0.43 1.69
C MET A 21 15.47 -1.88 1.78
N LYS A 22 16.65 -2.18 1.20
CA LYS A 22 17.28 -3.51 1.28
C LYS A 22 17.53 -3.94 2.73
N HIS A 23 17.99 -3.01 3.58
CA HIS A 23 18.18 -3.28 5.00
C HIS A 23 16.88 -3.70 5.69
N TYR A 24 15.79 -2.94 5.51
CA TYR A 24 14.49 -3.25 6.11
C TYR A 24 13.90 -4.55 5.60
N VAL A 25 13.98 -4.83 4.29
CA VAL A 25 13.49 -6.10 3.72
C VAL A 25 14.29 -7.28 4.29
N ASN A 26 15.62 -7.16 4.37
CA ASN A 26 16.46 -8.20 4.97
C ASN A 26 16.15 -8.39 6.46
N GLN A 27 15.93 -7.33 7.21
CA GLN A 27 15.57 -7.39 8.63
C GLN A 27 14.21 -8.06 8.83
N ALA A 28 13.22 -7.73 7.98
CA ALA A 28 11.91 -8.36 7.96
C ALA A 28 12.01 -9.88 7.70
N ALA A 29 12.76 -10.27 6.67
CA ALA A 29 12.98 -11.68 6.33
C ALA A 29 13.67 -12.44 7.47
N LYS A 30 14.73 -11.88 8.08
CA LYS A 30 15.40 -12.46 9.26
C LYS A 30 14.48 -12.62 10.46
N SER A 31 13.44 -11.78 10.57
CA SER A 31 12.41 -11.87 11.61
C SER A 31 11.28 -12.86 11.24
N GLY A 32 11.43 -13.57 10.12
CA GLY A 32 10.51 -14.60 9.65
C GLY A 32 9.33 -14.09 8.84
N ALA A 33 9.38 -12.83 8.36
CA ALA A 33 8.35 -12.32 7.46
C ALA A 33 8.35 -13.08 6.13
N GLN A 34 7.17 -13.36 5.63
CA GLN A 34 6.93 -14.05 4.36
C GLN A 34 6.36 -13.09 3.31
N LEU A 35 5.71 -12.03 3.75
CA LEU A 35 5.21 -10.92 2.94
C LEU A 35 5.67 -9.61 3.55
N VAL A 36 6.31 -8.76 2.75
CA VAL A 36 6.87 -7.47 3.17
C VAL A 36 6.20 -6.36 2.37
N CYS A 37 5.84 -5.26 3.02
CA CYS A 37 5.27 -4.08 2.37
C CYS A 37 6.11 -2.83 2.69
N LEU A 38 6.41 -2.06 1.65
CA LEU A 38 7.08 -0.76 1.73
C LEU A 38 6.04 0.38 1.66
N PRO A 39 6.38 1.61 2.08
CA PRO A 39 5.46 2.74 2.03
C PRO A 39 5.32 3.37 0.64
N GLU A 40 4.37 4.28 0.50
CA GLU A 40 4.18 5.10 -0.70
C GLU A 40 5.37 6.05 -0.92
N MET A 41 5.82 6.16 -2.17
CA MET A 41 6.87 7.09 -2.63
C MET A 41 8.19 6.99 -1.84
N TRP A 42 8.54 5.80 -1.37
CA TRP A 42 9.73 5.59 -0.54
C TRP A 42 11.04 5.99 -1.27
N ALA A 43 11.06 5.94 -2.60
CA ALA A 43 12.25 6.18 -3.43
C ALA A 43 12.49 7.65 -3.75
N CYS A 44 11.55 8.57 -3.44
CA CYS A 44 11.68 9.98 -3.78
C CYS A 44 11.04 10.89 -2.70
N PRO A 45 11.36 12.19 -2.66
CA PRO A 45 10.57 13.15 -1.89
C PRO A 45 9.11 13.20 -2.40
N TYR A 46 8.14 13.39 -1.49
CA TYR A 46 6.73 13.52 -1.86
C TYR A 46 6.45 14.96 -2.33
N ASP A 47 6.85 15.25 -3.57
CA ASP A 47 6.78 16.59 -4.15
C ASP A 47 6.63 16.51 -5.68
N ASN A 48 5.66 17.26 -6.25
CA ASN A 48 5.39 17.29 -7.69
C ASN A 48 6.62 17.68 -8.52
N SER A 49 7.51 18.51 -7.99
CA SER A 49 8.75 18.91 -8.68
C SER A 49 9.84 17.82 -8.65
N ALA A 50 9.73 16.87 -7.72
CA ALA A 50 10.65 15.75 -7.57
C ALA A 50 10.26 14.56 -8.42
N PHE A 51 8.97 14.21 -8.47
CA PHE A 51 8.49 13.00 -9.14
C PHE A 51 9.04 12.78 -10.55
N PRO A 52 9.05 13.78 -11.46
CA PRO A 52 9.58 13.59 -12.81
C PRO A 52 11.09 13.26 -12.86
N LYS A 53 11.85 13.70 -11.82
CA LYS A 53 13.31 13.50 -11.75
C LYS A 53 13.67 12.09 -11.29
N TYR A 54 12.78 11.47 -10.49
CA TYR A 54 12.96 10.12 -9.94
C TYR A 54 12.19 9.06 -10.73
N ALA A 55 11.40 9.47 -11.72
CA ALA A 55 10.59 8.55 -12.50
C ALA A 55 11.45 7.71 -13.45
N GLU A 56 11.34 6.40 -13.28
CA GLU A 56 12.03 5.39 -14.09
C GLU A 56 11.03 4.55 -14.89
N PRO A 57 11.42 3.99 -16.06
CA PRO A 57 10.59 3.00 -16.73
C PRO A 57 10.53 1.70 -15.92
N GLU A 58 9.51 0.89 -16.17
CA GLU A 58 9.48 -0.51 -15.72
C GLU A 58 10.76 -1.24 -16.15
N GLY A 59 11.36 -2.03 -15.27
CA GLY A 59 12.67 -2.62 -15.46
C GLY A 59 13.84 -1.66 -15.20
N GLY A 60 13.58 -0.43 -14.73
CA GLY A 60 14.60 0.54 -14.31
C GLY A 60 15.38 0.10 -13.08
N GLU A 61 16.23 0.97 -12.56
CA GLU A 61 17.12 0.64 -11.42
C GLU A 61 16.32 0.33 -10.15
N THR A 62 15.33 1.16 -9.82
CA THR A 62 14.47 0.95 -8.65
C THR A 62 13.65 -0.34 -8.76
N TRP A 63 13.12 -0.64 -9.95
CA TRP A 63 12.40 -1.90 -10.20
C TRP A 63 13.31 -3.12 -9.97
N ARG A 64 14.54 -3.09 -10.53
CA ARG A 64 15.52 -4.17 -10.32
C ARG A 64 15.90 -4.31 -8.85
N CYS A 65 16.08 -3.19 -8.15
CA CYS A 65 16.39 -3.17 -6.72
C CYS A 65 15.29 -3.85 -5.87
N LEU A 66 14.03 -3.63 -6.19
CA LEU A 66 12.89 -4.29 -5.53
C LEU A 66 12.85 -5.80 -5.85
N ARG A 67 13.01 -6.17 -7.12
CA ARG A 67 13.08 -7.56 -7.57
C ARG A 67 14.17 -8.32 -6.83
N ASP A 68 15.37 -7.76 -6.82
CA ASP A 68 16.54 -8.39 -6.22
C ASP A 68 16.36 -8.51 -4.69
N ALA A 69 15.77 -7.51 -4.04
CA ALA A 69 15.46 -7.57 -2.61
C ALA A 69 14.45 -8.69 -2.27
N ALA A 70 13.42 -8.90 -3.11
CA ALA A 70 12.49 -10.00 -2.95
C ALA A 70 13.17 -11.36 -3.11
N TRP A 71 13.95 -11.52 -4.18
CA TRP A 71 14.65 -12.75 -4.52
C TRP A 71 15.74 -13.10 -3.51
N GLU A 72 16.62 -12.16 -3.14
CA GLU A 72 17.72 -12.37 -2.19
C GLU A 72 17.23 -12.76 -0.79
N ASN A 73 16.04 -12.32 -0.41
CA ASN A 73 15.46 -12.59 0.90
C ASN A 73 14.36 -13.65 0.90
N HIS A 74 14.02 -14.21 -0.28
CA HIS A 74 12.97 -15.21 -0.47
C HIS A 74 11.62 -14.81 0.15
N VAL A 75 11.20 -13.55 -0.07
CA VAL A 75 9.94 -12.99 0.42
C VAL A 75 9.06 -12.47 -0.70
N TRP A 76 7.76 -12.52 -0.51
CA TRP A 76 6.85 -11.69 -1.28
C TRP A 76 7.09 -10.23 -0.91
N LEU A 77 7.27 -9.37 -1.91
CA LEU A 77 7.53 -7.95 -1.69
C LEU A 77 6.50 -7.09 -2.41
N VAL A 78 5.65 -6.41 -1.65
CA VAL A 78 4.85 -5.29 -2.14
C VAL A 78 5.70 -4.04 -2.02
N GLY A 79 6.20 -3.58 -3.15
CA GLY A 79 7.31 -2.62 -3.27
C GLY A 79 6.95 -1.18 -2.90
N GLY A 80 5.91 -0.97 -2.10
CA GLY A 80 5.42 0.36 -1.79
C GLY A 80 4.90 1.06 -3.03
N SER A 81 5.31 2.31 -3.24
CA SER A 81 5.17 2.89 -4.57
C SER A 81 6.33 3.80 -4.94
N VAL A 82 6.49 3.98 -6.25
CA VAL A 82 7.55 4.79 -6.86
C VAL A 82 7.00 5.51 -8.09
N PRO A 83 7.61 6.62 -8.52
CA PRO A 83 7.26 7.24 -9.77
C PRO A 83 7.67 6.34 -10.94
N GLU A 84 6.72 5.92 -11.76
CA GLU A 84 6.94 5.18 -13.02
C GLU A 84 6.82 6.13 -14.20
N ARG A 85 7.69 5.98 -15.18
CA ARG A 85 7.60 6.63 -16.49
C ARG A 85 7.19 5.62 -17.55
N ASP A 86 6.07 5.86 -18.22
CA ASP A 86 5.61 5.08 -19.36
C ASP A 86 5.33 6.02 -20.55
N GLY A 87 6.27 6.07 -21.47
CA GLY A 87 6.29 7.08 -22.52
C GLY A 87 6.37 8.50 -21.96
N GLU A 88 5.38 9.33 -22.28
CA GLU A 88 5.29 10.70 -21.78
C GLU A 88 4.53 10.82 -20.46
N ARG A 89 3.90 9.73 -20.00
CA ARG A 89 3.07 9.73 -18.78
C ARG A 89 3.87 9.30 -17.57
N LEU A 90 3.49 9.85 -16.43
CA LEU A 90 4.00 9.44 -15.12
C LEU A 90 2.87 8.80 -14.31
N TYR A 91 3.23 7.79 -13.51
CA TYR A 91 2.30 7.08 -12.64
C TYR A 91 2.90 6.90 -11.24
N ASN A 92 2.04 6.89 -10.25
CA ASN A 92 2.36 6.43 -8.90
C ASN A 92 2.14 4.91 -8.87
N THR A 93 3.23 4.11 -8.88
CA THR A 93 3.17 2.68 -9.19
C THR A 93 3.76 1.81 -8.10
N CYS A 94 3.00 0.79 -7.70
CA CYS A 94 3.44 -0.31 -6.85
C CYS A 94 3.73 -1.55 -7.70
N TYR A 95 4.94 -2.07 -7.60
CA TYR A 95 5.33 -3.38 -8.15
C TYR A 95 5.29 -4.43 -7.05
N VAL A 96 4.81 -5.63 -7.39
CA VAL A 96 4.78 -6.78 -6.48
C VAL A 96 5.66 -7.89 -7.04
N PHE A 97 6.56 -8.40 -6.21
CA PHE A 97 7.48 -9.47 -6.59
C PHE A 97 7.25 -10.72 -5.74
N SER A 98 7.35 -11.88 -6.38
CA SER A 98 7.38 -13.18 -5.71
C SER A 98 8.75 -13.45 -5.07
N PRO A 99 8.86 -14.48 -4.20
CA PRO A 99 10.16 -14.92 -3.66
C PRO A 99 11.17 -15.37 -4.71
N GLU A 100 10.72 -15.70 -5.91
CA GLU A 100 11.54 -16.08 -7.07
C GLU A 100 12.00 -14.87 -7.88
N GLY A 101 11.61 -13.64 -7.48
CA GLY A 101 11.91 -12.41 -8.20
C GLY A 101 11.06 -12.18 -9.45
N GLU A 102 9.95 -12.90 -9.58
CA GLU A 102 8.99 -12.67 -10.67
C GLU A 102 8.04 -11.51 -10.30
N GLN A 103 7.73 -10.65 -11.27
CA GLN A 103 6.71 -9.62 -11.08
C GLN A 103 5.32 -10.25 -11.09
N ALA A 104 4.76 -10.43 -9.90
CA ALA A 104 3.45 -11.05 -9.71
C ALA A 104 2.29 -10.08 -10.00
N ALA A 105 2.48 -8.78 -9.73
CA ALA A 105 1.48 -7.76 -10.00
C ALA A 105 2.11 -6.37 -10.17
N LYS A 106 1.30 -5.47 -10.74
CA LYS A 106 1.59 -4.04 -10.86
C LYS A 106 0.31 -3.25 -10.62
N HIS A 107 0.36 -2.27 -9.74
CA HIS A 107 -0.75 -1.37 -9.46
C HIS A 107 -0.33 0.07 -9.69
N ARG A 108 -1.01 0.77 -10.58
CA ARG A 108 -0.93 2.23 -10.74
C ARG A 108 -2.06 2.86 -9.93
N LYS A 109 -1.74 3.82 -9.06
CA LYS A 109 -2.73 4.53 -8.23
C LYS A 109 -3.88 5.04 -9.07
N VAL A 110 -5.09 4.63 -8.74
CA VAL A 110 -6.30 4.93 -9.54
C VAL A 110 -6.89 6.27 -9.15
N HIS A 111 -6.91 6.57 -7.86
CA HIS A 111 -7.46 7.83 -7.36
C HIS A 111 -6.31 8.72 -6.90
N LEU A 112 -6.05 9.76 -7.67
CA LEU A 112 -4.97 10.71 -7.38
C LEU A 112 -5.34 11.61 -6.20
N PHE A 113 -4.32 11.98 -5.43
CA PHE A 113 -4.47 12.79 -4.22
C PHE A 113 -4.57 14.27 -4.58
N ASP A 114 -5.78 14.70 -4.94
CA ASP A 114 -6.11 16.08 -5.21
C ASP A 114 -6.95 16.61 -4.05
N ILE A 115 -6.34 17.47 -3.23
CA ILE A 115 -7.02 18.09 -2.09
C ILE A 115 -6.75 19.59 -2.04
N ASP A 116 -7.76 20.31 -1.55
CA ASP A 116 -7.66 21.72 -1.18
C ASP A 116 -8.46 21.94 0.10
N VAL A 117 -7.77 21.90 1.24
CA VAL A 117 -8.41 22.00 2.57
C VAL A 117 -8.17 23.40 3.14
N PRO A 118 -9.20 24.22 3.35
CA PRO A 118 -9.05 25.54 3.94
C PRO A 118 -8.34 25.48 5.31
N GLY A 119 -7.23 26.22 5.45
CA GLY A 119 -6.38 26.20 6.65
C GLY A 119 -5.54 24.93 6.83
N GLY A 120 -5.60 24.01 5.88
CA GLY A 120 -4.81 22.77 5.82
C GLY A 120 -3.89 22.73 4.61
N GLN A 121 -3.79 21.57 4.00
CA GLN A 121 -2.93 21.34 2.85
C GLN A 121 -3.69 21.45 1.53
N ARG A 122 -3.06 22.09 0.54
CA ARG A 122 -3.40 21.97 -0.88
C ARG A 122 -2.33 21.13 -1.58
N PHE A 123 -2.74 20.07 -2.28
CA PHE A 123 -1.86 19.23 -3.09
C PHE A 123 -2.65 18.66 -4.27
N MET A 124 -2.11 18.77 -5.48
CA MET A 124 -2.71 18.26 -6.70
C MET A 124 -1.76 17.25 -7.34
N GLU A 125 -1.98 15.97 -7.04
CA GLU A 125 -1.16 14.88 -7.59
C GLU A 125 -1.35 14.75 -9.11
N SER A 126 -2.54 15.12 -9.59
CA SER A 126 -2.89 15.16 -11.01
C SER A 126 -2.11 16.19 -11.85
N ASP A 127 -1.45 17.16 -11.21
CA ASP A 127 -0.53 18.06 -11.92
C ASP A 127 0.68 17.31 -12.50
N THR A 128 0.98 16.10 -11.98
CA THR A 128 2.15 15.32 -12.38
C THR A 128 1.81 13.91 -12.84
N PHE A 129 0.91 13.24 -12.17
CA PHE A 129 0.60 11.83 -12.45
C PHE A 129 -0.66 11.64 -13.28
N THR A 130 -0.65 10.58 -14.09
CA THR A 130 -1.82 10.03 -14.75
C THR A 130 -2.46 8.97 -13.84
N PRO A 131 -3.78 8.91 -13.68
CA PRO A 131 -4.43 7.86 -12.90
C PRO A 131 -4.25 6.49 -13.57
N GLY A 132 -4.14 5.45 -12.74
CA GLY A 132 -4.21 4.06 -13.17
C GLY A 132 -5.64 3.66 -13.53
N GLU A 133 -5.76 2.51 -14.21
CA GLU A 133 -7.06 2.03 -14.73
C GLU A 133 -7.37 0.59 -14.29
N SER A 134 -6.53 -0.01 -13.43
CA SER A 134 -6.62 -1.45 -13.14
C SER A 134 -6.85 -1.74 -11.66
N LEU A 135 -7.86 -2.57 -11.39
CA LEU A 135 -8.03 -3.24 -10.11
C LEU A 135 -6.94 -4.31 -9.95
N THR A 136 -6.22 -4.29 -8.83
CA THR A 136 -5.09 -5.20 -8.62
C THR A 136 -5.37 -6.15 -7.46
N VAL A 137 -5.54 -7.42 -7.80
CA VAL A 137 -5.62 -8.55 -6.87
C VAL A 137 -4.74 -9.67 -7.43
N PHE A 138 -3.86 -10.24 -6.63
CA PHE A 138 -2.93 -11.29 -7.03
C PHE A 138 -2.96 -12.48 -6.07
N ASP A 139 -2.56 -13.65 -6.59
CA ASP A 139 -2.54 -14.89 -5.84
C ASP A 139 -1.25 -15.02 -5.02
N THR A 140 -1.40 -15.53 -3.81
CA THR A 140 -0.30 -15.95 -2.93
C THR A 140 -0.60 -17.34 -2.36
N PRO A 141 0.38 -18.04 -1.77
CA PRO A 141 0.14 -19.33 -1.12
C PRO A 141 -0.90 -19.31 0.00
N TRP A 142 -1.21 -18.14 0.54
CA TRP A 142 -2.16 -17.96 1.66
C TRP A 142 -3.54 -17.44 1.22
N GLY A 143 -3.71 -17.15 -0.06
CA GLY A 143 -4.93 -16.59 -0.63
C GLY A 143 -4.66 -15.31 -1.42
N LYS A 144 -5.73 -14.70 -1.89
CA LYS A 144 -5.66 -13.49 -2.72
C LYS A 144 -5.39 -12.24 -1.90
N VAL A 145 -4.49 -11.39 -2.42
CA VAL A 145 -4.07 -10.12 -1.82
C VAL A 145 -4.37 -8.98 -2.78
N GLY A 146 -5.00 -7.92 -2.29
CA GLY A 146 -5.23 -6.68 -3.03
C GLY A 146 -4.17 -5.64 -2.75
N VAL A 147 -3.94 -4.74 -3.70
CA VAL A 147 -3.11 -3.53 -3.53
C VAL A 147 -3.93 -2.29 -3.85
N ALA A 148 -3.85 -1.32 -2.97
CA ALA A 148 -4.36 0.04 -3.16
C ALA A 148 -3.28 1.04 -2.69
N ILE A 149 -3.21 2.22 -3.29
CA ILE A 149 -2.21 3.23 -2.89
C ILE A 149 -2.92 4.41 -2.24
N CYS A 150 -2.61 4.66 -0.97
CA CYS A 150 -2.92 5.88 -0.23
C CYS A 150 -4.38 6.36 -0.40
N PHE A 151 -4.62 7.32 -1.30
CA PHE A 151 -5.92 7.93 -1.52
C PHE A 151 -6.99 6.96 -2.01
N ASP A 152 -6.62 5.86 -2.65
CA ASP A 152 -7.54 4.77 -3.04
C ASP A 152 -8.38 4.26 -1.87
N ILE A 153 -7.84 4.31 -0.62
CA ILE A 153 -8.55 3.82 0.57
C ILE A 153 -9.85 4.56 0.84
N ARG A 154 -9.99 5.78 0.34
CA ARG A 154 -11.20 6.59 0.55
C ARG A 154 -12.40 6.09 -0.26
N PHE A 155 -12.16 5.32 -1.30
CA PHE A 155 -13.17 4.81 -2.22
C PHE A 155 -13.61 3.40 -1.80
N ALA A 156 -14.73 3.33 -1.09
CA ALA A 156 -15.28 2.08 -0.56
C ALA A 156 -15.56 1.06 -1.65
N GLU A 157 -16.00 1.53 -2.81
CA GLU A 157 -16.30 0.74 -3.99
C GLU A 157 -15.07 -0.02 -4.47
N TRP A 158 -13.90 0.62 -4.45
CA TRP A 158 -12.64 0.03 -4.89
C TRP A 158 -12.25 -1.17 -4.03
N PHE A 159 -12.36 -1.01 -2.71
CA PHE A 159 -12.10 -2.10 -1.76
C PHE A 159 -13.14 -3.21 -1.86
N ARG A 160 -14.40 -2.84 -2.08
CA ARG A 160 -15.49 -3.81 -2.29
C ARG A 160 -15.22 -4.67 -3.52
N MET A 161 -14.76 -4.10 -4.62
CA MET A 161 -14.42 -4.85 -5.82
C MET A 161 -13.27 -5.82 -5.57
N MET A 162 -12.21 -5.41 -4.85
CA MET A 162 -11.13 -6.33 -4.47
C MET A 162 -11.63 -7.50 -3.62
N ALA A 163 -12.52 -7.24 -2.66
CA ALA A 163 -13.09 -8.29 -1.81
C ALA A 163 -13.98 -9.26 -2.63
N LEU A 164 -14.71 -8.76 -3.63
CA LEU A 164 -15.52 -9.58 -4.54
C LEU A 164 -14.65 -10.43 -5.48
N GLU A 165 -13.45 -9.95 -5.84
CA GLU A 165 -12.43 -10.75 -6.55
C GLU A 165 -11.73 -11.76 -5.63
N GLY A 166 -12.09 -11.78 -4.33
CA GLY A 166 -11.62 -12.75 -3.35
C GLY A 166 -10.46 -12.31 -2.48
N ALA A 167 -10.07 -11.03 -2.49
CA ALA A 167 -9.00 -10.54 -1.62
C ALA A 167 -9.36 -10.79 -0.13
N LYS A 168 -8.43 -11.42 0.59
CA LYS A 168 -8.51 -11.65 2.04
C LYS A 168 -7.64 -10.66 2.83
N LEU A 169 -6.71 -10.01 2.15
CA LEU A 169 -5.84 -8.95 2.67
C LEU A 169 -5.75 -7.85 1.61
N VAL A 170 -5.83 -6.59 2.01
CA VAL A 170 -5.50 -5.45 1.14
C VAL A 170 -4.36 -4.65 1.77
N LEU A 171 -3.26 -4.54 1.02
CA LEU A 171 -2.09 -3.75 1.39
C LEU A 171 -2.24 -2.33 0.83
N VAL A 172 -1.95 -1.35 1.68
CA VAL A 172 -2.11 0.07 1.39
C VAL A 172 -0.80 0.82 1.70
N PRO A 173 0.17 0.82 0.78
CA PRO A 173 1.22 1.84 0.82
C PRO A 173 0.59 3.23 0.85
N GLY A 174 0.90 4.05 1.85
CA GLY A 174 0.24 5.35 1.95
C GLY A 174 1.04 6.37 2.75
N ALA A 175 1.06 7.61 2.27
CA ALA A 175 1.74 8.73 2.90
C ALA A 175 0.71 9.80 3.33
N PHE A 176 -0.20 9.46 4.24
CA PHE A 176 -1.14 10.44 4.78
C PHE A 176 -0.38 11.57 5.49
N ASN A 177 -0.84 12.80 5.27
CA ASN A 177 -0.27 14.00 5.88
C ASN A 177 -0.84 14.28 7.27
N MET A 178 -0.33 15.31 7.93
CA MET A 178 -0.79 15.74 9.26
C MET A 178 -2.20 16.36 9.26
N THR A 179 -2.70 16.82 8.10
CA THR A 179 -4.06 17.36 7.98
C THR A 179 -5.12 16.28 8.12
N THR A 180 -4.93 15.13 7.48
CA THR A 180 -5.92 14.06 7.42
C THR A 180 -5.51 12.77 8.14
N GLY A 181 -4.22 12.56 8.34
CA GLY A 181 -3.69 11.34 8.96
C GLY A 181 -4.27 11.06 10.35
N PRO A 182 -4.21 12.02 11.30
CA PRO A 182 -4.72 11.79 12.66
C PRO A 182 -6.20 11.41 12.72
N ALA A 183 -7.02 11.96 11.82
CA ALA A 183 -8.46 11.74 11.83
C ALA A 183 -8.91 10.55 10.97
N HIS A 184 -8.19 10.24 9.87
CA HIS A 184 -8.71 9.35 8.85
C HIS A 184 -7.91 8.05 8.66
N TRP A 185 -6.60 8.02 8.95
CA TRP A 185 -5.75 6.87 8.60
C TRP A 185 -6.21 5.56 9.23
N GLU A 186 -6.22 5.49 10.55
CA GLU A 186 -6.66 4.29 11.28
C GLU A 186 -8.14 3.99 11.01
N LEU A 187 -9.00 5.03 11.07
CA LEU A 187 -10.43 4.86 10.85
C LEU A 187 -10.72 4.24 9.47
N SER A 188 -10.06 4.73 8.42
CA SER A 188 -10.25 4.21 7.07
C SER A 188 -9.80 2.75 6.94
N LEU A 189 -8.61 2.40 7.46
CA LEU A 189 -8.11 1.02 7.41
C LEU A 189 -9.05 0.07 8.14
N ARG A 190 -9.45 0.38 9.36
CA ARG A 190 -10.38 -0.44 10.14
C ARG A 190 -11.73 -0.56 9.47
N MET A 191 -12.27 0.54 8.93
CA MET A 191 -13.56 0.51 8.24
C MET A 191 -13.52 -0.34 6.97
N ARG A 192 -12.44 -0.23 6.15
CA ARG A 192 -12.27 -1.07 4.96
C ARG A 192 -12.12 -2.55 5.32
N ALA A 193 -11.52 -2.87 6.47
CA ALA A 193 -11.45 -4.25 6.95
C ALA A 193 -12.84 -4.79 7.30
N VAL A 194 -13.62 -4.03 8.06
CA VAL A 194 -14.98 -4.41 8.48
C VAL A 194 -15.93 -4.52 7.30
N ASP A 195 -16.00 -3.48 6.45
CA ASP A 195 -16.89 -3.42 5.29
C ASP A 195 -16.69 -4.60 4.34
N ASN A 196 -15.44 -5.01 4.16
CA ASN A 196 -15.06 -5.99 3.13
C ASN A 196 -14.67 -7.34 3.72
N GLN A 197 -14.72 -7.45 5.06
CA GLN A 197 -14.42 -8.69 5.78
C GLN A 197 -13.09 -9.29 5.31
N CYS A 198 -12.05 -8.45 5.31
CA CYS A 198 -10.68 -8.78 4.96
C CYS A 198 -9.73 -8.10 5.93
N PHE A 199 -8.49 -8.57 5.98
CA PHE A 199 -7.42 -7.82 6.64
C PHE A 199 -7.09 -6.57 5.82
N THR A 200 -6.70 -5.49 6.49
CA THR A 200 -6.09 -4.32 5.86
C THR A 200 -4.78 -3.98 6.54
N ALA A 201 -3.79 -3.57 5.76
CA ALA A 201 -2.51 -3.20 6.31
C ALA A 201 -2.00 -1.93 5.62
N GLY A 202 -1.91 -0.85 6.37
CA GLY A 202 -1.40 0.43 5.90
C GLY A 202 0.07 0.59 6.24
N CYS A 203 0.92 0.74 5.22
CA CYS A 203 2.35 0.97 5.37
C CYS A 203 2.68 2.41 5.01
N ALA A 204 3.12 3.19 6.00
CA ALA A 204 3.44 4.61 5.86
C ALA A 204 4.95 4.86 6.01
N PRO A 205 5.51 5.93 5.40
CA PRO A 205 6.85 6.39 5.75
C PRO A 205 6.87 6.97 7.16
N ALA A 206 8.02 6.89 7.83
CA ALA A 206 8.22 7.56 9.10
C ALA A 206 8.04 9.07 8.96
N ARG A 207 7.64 9.73 10.05
CA ARG A 207 7.48 11.18 10.07
C ARG A 207 8.83 11.87 10.13
N ASP A 208 9.01 12.84 9.25
CA ASP A 208 10.08 13.82 9.31
C ASP A 208 9.45 15.21 9.40
N GLU A 209 9.58 15.84 10.57
CA GLU A 209 9.03 17.18 10.84
C GLU A 209 9.75 18.29 10.04
N THR A 210 10.89 17.97 9.42
CA THR A 210 11.69 18.92 8.61
C THR A 210 11.40 18.81 7.11
N ALA A 211 10.67 17.76 6.69
CA ALA A 211 10.32 17.56 5.29
C ALA A 211 9.27 18.57 4.81
N SER A 212 9.29 18.91 3.52
CA SER A 212 8.26 19.75 2.89
C SER A 212 6.87 19.09 2.91
N TYR A 213 6.83 17.76 2.88
CA TYR A 213 5.63 16.95 3.08
C TYR A 213 5.82 16.09 4.33
N ILE A 214 5.09 16.42 5.38
CA ILE A 214 5.17 15.73 6.66
C ILE A 214 4.18 14.57 6.67
N SER A 215 4.71 13.34 6.59
CA SER A 215 3.92 12.12 6.67
C SER A 215 3.43 11.87 8.11
N TYR A 216 2.24 11.31 8.26
CA TYR A 216 1.68 10.97 9.56
C TYR A 216 2.40 9.78 10.23
N GLY A 217 2.98 8.85 9.45
CA GLY A 217 3.50 7.59 9.97
C GLY A 217 2.37 6.65 10.39
N ASN A 218 2.54 5.98 11.52
CA ASN A 218 1.50 5.14 12.15
C ASN A 218 1.05 3.97 11.27
N SER A 219 1.99 3.24 10.67
CA SER A 219 1.69 1.99 9.98
C SER A 219 0.92 1.05 10.90
N LEU A 220 -0.12 0.39 10.38
CA LEU A 220 -0.96 -0.48 11.19
C LEU A 220 -1.56 -1.63 10.37
N VAL A 221 -1.96 -2.68 11.08
CA VAL A 221 -2.69 -3.83 10.55
C VAL A 221 -4.01 -3.97 11.28
N SER A 222 -5.11 -4.14 10.54
CA SER A 222 -6.44 -4.41 11.08
C SER A 222 -6.98 -5.74 10.58
N ASP A 223 -7.68 -6.47 11.47
CA ASP A 223 -8.34 -7.73 11.13
C ASP A 223 -9.76 -7.50 10.55
N PRO A 224 -10.42 -8.55 10.01
CA PRO A 224 -11.78 -8.46 9.46
C PRO A 224 -12.87 -8.04 10.47
N TRP A 225 -12.58 -8.08 11.78
CA TRP A 225 -13.48 -7.63 12.84
C TRP A 225 -13.28 -6.14 13.17
N GLY A 226 -12.24 -5.51 12.62
CA GLY A 226 -11.87 -4.12 12.87
C GLY A 226 -10.95 -3.91 14.07
N ASN A 227 -10.37 -4.97 14.64
CA ASN A 227 -9.34 -4.84 15.66
C ASN A 227 -8.01 -4.41 15.04
N VAL A 228 -7.26 -3.57 15.74
CA VAL A 228 -5.88 -3.25 15.40
C VAL A 228 -4.98 -4.35 15.97
N LEU A 229 -4.36 -5.15 15.10
CA LEU A 229 -3.45 -6.23 15.49
C LEU A 229 -2.06 -5.73 15.88
N GLY A 230 -1.65 -4.61 15.31
CA GLY A 230 -0.42 -3.94 15.62
C GLY A 230 -0.35 -2.56 14.97
N ARG A 231 0.41 -1.66 15.58
CA ARG A 231 0.62 -0.29 15.10
C ARG A 231 2.00 0.22 15.52
N LEU A 232 2.65 0.93 14.63
CA LEU A 232 3.80 1.78 14.96
C LEU A 232 3.32 3.18 15.37
N ASP A 233 4.20 3.96 15.94
CA ASP A 233 4.05 5.40 16.12
C ASP A 233 4.55 6.17 14.87
N ALA A 234 5.04 7.39 15.03
CA ALA A 234 5.55 8.20 13.95
C ALA A 234 7.01 7.89 13.55
N ALA A 235 7.76 7.20 14.43
CA ALA A 235 9.17 6.90 14.21
C ALA A 235 9.38 5.79 13.16
N GLU A 236 10.58 5.69 12.63
CA GLU A 236 10.97 4.56 11.79
C GLU A 236 10.85 3.23 12.54
N GLY A 237 10.53 2.15 11.83
CA GLY A 237 10.39 0.86 12.46
C GLY A 237 9.89 -0.24 11.55
N LEU A 238 9.87 -1.45 12.11
CA LEU A 238 9.36 -2.66 11.49
C LEU A 238 8.19 -3.20 12.31
N LEU A 239 6.99 -3.25 11.71
CA LEU A 239 5.83 -3.88 12.32
C LEU A 239 5.69 -5.30 11.80
N LEU A 240 5.69 -6.28 12.71
CA LEU A 240 5.48 -7.69 12.39
C LEU A 240 4.14 -8.15 12.95
N CYS A 241 3.31 -8.78 12.10
CA CYS A 241 2.04 -9.36 12.50
C CYS A 241 1.88 -10.76 11.91
N ASP A 242 1.46 -11.72 12.74
CA ASP A 242 1.03 -13.04 12.27
C ASP A 242 -0.44 -12.96 11.86
N LEU A 243 -0.74 -13.35 10.62
CA LEU A 243 -2.08 -13.29 10.03
C LEU A 243 -2.54 -14.70 9.66
N ASP A 244 -3.73 -15.06 10.11
CA ASP A 244 -4.48 -16.21 9.62
C ASP A 244 -5.55 -15.72 8.64
N LEU A 245 -5.28 -15.79 7.33
CA LEU A 245 -6.21 -15.29 6.32
C LEU A 245 -7.51 -16.08 6.22
N ASP A 246 -7.58 -17.29 6.77
CA ASP A 246 -8.82 -18.07 6.82
C ASP A 246 -9.82 -17.50 7.84
N TYR A 247 -9.33 -16.66 8.77
CA TYR A 247 -10.21 -15.88 9.66
C TYR A 247 -11.15 -14.95 8.87
N ALA A 248 -10.74 -14.44 7.72
CA ALA A 248 -11.61 -13.65 6.85
C ALA A 248 -12.84 -14.47 6.37
N ASP A 249 -12.65 -15.75 6.01
CA ASP A 249 -13.73 -16.62 5.58
C ASP A 249 -14.67 -16.97 6.74
N ALA A 250 -14.13 -17.16 7.95
CA ALA A 250 -14.93 -17.37 9.15
C ALA A 250 -15.84 -16.16 9.42
N ILE A 251 -15.32 -14.95 9.33
CA ILE A 251 -16.11 -13.72 9.52
C ILE A 251 -17.14 -13.54 8.41
N ARG A 252 -16.80 -13.82 7.15
CA ARG A 252 -17.75 -13.81 6.01
C ARG A 252 -18.91 -14.76 6.20
N THR A 253 -18.68 -15.88 6.88
CA THR A 253 -19.73 -16.85 7.22
C THR A 253 -20.60 -16.37 8.39
N GLN A 254 -19.99 -15.77 9.42
CA GLN A 254 -20.69 -15.32 10.63
C GLN A 254 -21.55 -14.07 10.38
N ILE A 255 -21.03 -13.13 9.58
CA ILE A 255 -21.70 -11.88 9.23
C ILE A 255 -21.65 -11.73 7.70
N PRO A 256 -22.62 -12.28 6.95
CA PRO A 256 -22.51 -12.46 5.50
C PRO A 256 -22.75 -11.16 4.70
N ILE A 257 -21.91 -10.14 4.89
CA ILE A 257 -22.04 -8.82 4.23
C ILE A 257 -21.86 -8.95 2.72
N LEU A 258 -20.85 -9.70 2.27
CA LEU A 258 -20.56 -9.83 0.83
C LEU A 258 -21.66 -10.59 0.09
N SER A 259 -22.15 -11.70 0.63
CA SER A 259 -23.21 -12.51 0.02
C SER A 259 -24.63 -11.95 0.25
N GLY A 260 -24.83 -11.14 1.30
CA GLY A 260 -26.09 -10.46 1.58
C GLY A 260 -26.37 -9.22 0.72
N ARG A 261 -25.50 -8.88 -0.22
CA ARG A 261 -25.70 -7.75 -1.12
C ARG A 261 -26.93 -7.98 -2.01
N ARG A 262 -27.71 -6.94 -2.18
CA ARG A 262 -28.96 -6.95 -2.97
C ARG A 262 -28.65 -6.73 -4.45
N GLY A 263 -28.06 -7.75 -5.12
CA GLY A 263 -27.74 -7.72 -6.54
C GLY A 263 -28.99 -7.58 -7.46
N ASP A 264 -30.17 -7.78 -6.89
CA ASP A 264 -31.46 -7.51 -7.52
C ASP A 264 -31.82 -6.02 -7.54
N LEU A 265 -31.20 -5.18 -6.69
CA LEU A 265 -31.48 -3.75 -6.58
C LEU A 265 -30.34 -2.87 -7.09
N TYR A 266 -29.08 -3.32 -6.96
CA TYR A 266 -27.90 -2.55 -7.37
C TYR A 266 -26.75 -3.47 -7.75
N THR A 267 -25.91 -3.02 -8.65
CA THR A 267 -24.68 -3.69 -9.06
C THR A 267 -23.48 -2.81 -8.83
N LEU A 268 -22.34 -3.44 -8.52
CA LEU A 268 -21.03 -2.84 -8.56
C LEU A 268 -20.22 -3.58 -9.62
N GLU A 269 -19.78 -2.88 -10.65
CA GLU A 269 -19.16 -3.48 -11.82
C GLU A 269 -17.85 -2.77 -12.16
N TYR A 270 -16.79 -3.55 -12.33
CA TYR A 270 -15.52 -3.06 -12.85
C TYR A 270 -15.59 -3.03 -14.38
N LYS A 271 -15.51 -1.85 -14.95
CA LYS A 271 -15.48 -1.66 -16.39
C LYS A 271 -14.04 -1.82 -16.88
N LYS A 272 -13.74 -2.95 -17.50
CA LYS A 272 -12.45 -3.21 -18.17
C LYS A 272 -12.35 -2.41 -19.46
#